data_91e5d7996b4264aa84c14082c7a3ade3
#
_entry.id   91e5d7996b4264aa84c14082c7a3ade3
#
_cell.length_a   1.000
_cell.length_b   1.000
_cell.length_c   1.000
_cell.angle_alpha   90.00
_cell.angle_beta   90.00
_cell.angle_gamma   90.00
#
_symmetry.space_group_name_H-M   'P 1'
#
loop_
_entity.id
_entity.type
_entity.pdbx_description
1 polymer ?
#
loop_
_entity_poly.entity_id
_entity_poly.type
_entity_poly.pdbx_seq_one_letter_code
_entity_poly.pdbx_strand_id
1 'polypeptide(L)'
;NCLDPKDGEPCGKCAACLTDVSESIDIIEMDAASNSKVDEMRALLEKAEFAPIYLKTKVYIIDEAHMLSKSANNALLKTLEEPPAHVVFILATTEPQALPATILSRCQRFDFRRLSVHNLAANTRRVLRSAGAEIEDEALMCIARAADGGMRDCLSIADQCLSFCGDADSTEQKLI
;
A
#
# COMPACT_ATOMS: atom_id res chain seq x y z
N ASN A 1 8.96 12.51 1.82
CA ASN A 1 9.17 13.48 0.74
C ASN A 1 8.44 14.82 0.92
N CYS A 2 7.45 14.91 1.84
CA CYS A 2 6.76 16.17 2.12
C CYS A 2 7.74 17.30 2.46
N LEU A 3 7.51 18.49 1.87
CA LEU A 3 8.40 19.65 2.06
C LEU A 3 8.12 20.41 3.37
N ASP A 4 6.91 20.28 3.91
CA ASP A 4 6.45 20.94 5.15
C ASP A 4 5.59 19.97 5.98
N PRO A 5 6.19 18.88 6.53
CA PRO A 5 5.45 17.94 7.38
C PRO A 5 5.12 18.60 8.73
N LYS A 6 3.93 18.32 9.29
CA LYS A 6 3.51 18.77 10.61
C LYS A 6 3.23 17.55 11.49
N ASP A 7 3.90 17.47 12.61
CA ASP A 7 3.75 16.37 13.58
C ASP A 7 3.91 14.96 12.94
N GLY A 8 4.78 14.86 11.92
CA GLY A 8 5.00 13.61 11.17
C GLY A 8 4.02 13.38 10.01
N GLU A 9 2.94 14.17 9.91
CA GLU A 9 1.94 14.04 8.86
C GLU A 9 2.30 14.88 7.62
N PRO A 10 2.01 14.38 6.40
CA PRO A 10 2.24 15.13 5.17
C PRO A 10 1.28 16.31 5.06
N CYS A 11 1.75 17.44 4.53
CA CYS A 11 0.94 18.66 4.40
C CYS A 11 -0.20 18.54 3.36
N GLY A 12 -0.18 17.54 2.48
CA GLY A 12 -1.19 17.29 1.44
C GLY A 12 -1.28 18.30 0.30
N LYS A 13 -0.42 19.34 0.27
CA LYS A 13 -0.53 20.45 -0.69
C LYS A 13 0.78 20.91 -1.35
N CYS A 14 1.92 20.42 -0.90
CA CYS A 14 3.20 20.71 -1.56
C CYS A 14 3.37 19.85 -2.82
N ALA A 15 4.30 20.22 -3.70
CA ALA A 15 4.56 19.48 -4.94
C ALA A 15 4.79 17.98 -4.70
N ALA A 16 5.59 17.63 -3.69
CA ALA A 16 5.84 16.23 -3.34
C ALA A 16 4.59 15.47 -2.84
N CYS A 17 3.63 16.15 -2.20
CA CYS A 17 2.38 15.53 -1.75
C CYS A 17 1.35 15.38 -2.88
N LEU A 18 1.44 16.22 -3.92
CA LEU A 18 0.54 16.21 -5.08
C LEU A 18 1.09 15.36 -6.23
N THR A 19 2.34 14.88 -6.13
CA THR A 19 2.92 13.97 -7.12
C THR A 19 2.13 12.66 -7.14
N ASP A 20 1.71 12.24 -8.33
CA ASP A 20 1.12 10.92 -8.50
C ASP A 20 2.21 9.86 -8.30
N VAL A 21 1.99 8.96 -7.36
CA VAL A 21 2.94 7.90 -7.01
C VAL A 21 3.16 6.97 -8.20
N SER A 22 2.12 6.69 -8.99
CA SER A 22 2.17 5.79 -10.14
C SER A 22 3.00 6.33 -11.31
N GLU A 23 3.16 7.65 -11.42
CA GLU A 23 3.93 8.32 -12.47
C GLU A 23 5.33 8.74 -11.99
N SER A 24 5.63 8.60 -10.71
CA SER A 24 6.88 9.07 -10.13
C SER A 24 8.02 8.11 -10.41
N ILE A 25 9.10 8.62 -11.02
CA ILE A 25 10.35 7.88 -11.20
C ILE A 25 11.20 7.76 -9.93
N ASP A 26 10.88 8.54 -8.89
CA ASP A 26 11.54 8.50 -7.59
C ASP A 26 10.79 7.65 -6.56
N ILE A 27 9.58 7.17 -6.90
CA ILE A 27 8.84 6.20 -6.11
C ILE A 27 8.58 4.99 -7.01
N ILE A 28 9.17 3.87 -6.67
CA ILE A 28 9.13 2.66 -7.49
C ILE A 28 8.48 1.56 -6.65
N GLU A 29 7.35 1.07 -7.14
CA GLU A 29 6.65 -0.06 -6.54
C GLU A 29 6.88 -1.32 -7.39
N MET A 30 7.23 -2.41 -6.73
CA MET A 30 7.47 -3.70 -7.34
C MET A 30 6.77 -4.79 -6.53
N ASP A 31 5.98 -5.60 -7.22
CA ASP A 31 5.43 -6.84 -6.65
C ASP A 31 6.44 -7.99 -6.83
N ALA A 32 6.94 -8.53 -5.72
CA ALA A 32 7.91 -9.61 -5.74
C ALA A 32 7.31 -10.95 -6.20
N ALA A 33 5.98 -11.13 -6.16
CA ALA A 33 5.33 -12.32 -6.69
C ALA A 33 5.47 -12.39 -8.22
N SER A 34 5.38 -11.23 -8.89
CA SER A 34 5.52 -11.11 -10.34
C SER A 34 6.99 -10.92 -10.79
N ASN A 35 7.82 -10.32 -9.93
CA ASN A 35 9.20 -9.89 -10.22
C ASN A 35 10.21 -10.48 -9.22
N SER A 36 10.21 -11.81 -9.09
CA SER A 36 11.04 -12.51 -8.09
C SER A 36 12.50 -12.75 -8.53
N LYS A 37 12.86 -12.45 -9.79
CA LYS A 37 14.14 -12.77 -10.37
C LYS A 37 15.26 -11.84 -9.90
N VAL A 38 16.45 -12.38 -9.80
CA VAL A 38 17.64 -11.65 -9.35
C VAL A 38 18.01 -10.49 -10.29
N ASP A 39 17.79 -10.64 -11.60
CA ASP A 39 18.18 -9.62 -12.58
C ASP A 39 17.28 -8.39 -12.48
N GLU A 40 15.99 -8.56 -12.20
CA GLU A 40 15.05 -7.48 -11.94
C GLU A 40 15.43 -6.71 -10.67
N MET A 41 15.79 -7.44 -9.61
CA MET A 41 16.27 -6.83 -8.37
C MET A 41 17.59 -6.09 -8.59
N ARG A 42 18.55 -6.64 -9.34
CA ARG A 42 19.81 -5.95 -9.64
C ARG A 42 19.58 -4.67 -10.42
N ALA A 43 18.74 -4.71 -11.46
CA ALA A 43 18.39 -3.52 -12.24
C ALA A 43 17.72 -2.43 -11.39
N LEU A 44 16.92 -2.82 -10.40
CA LEU A 44 16.32 -1.90 -9.43
C LEU A 44 17.38 -1.30 -8.52
N LEU A 45 18.29 -2.10 -7.98
CA LEU A 45 19.36 -1.66 -7.09
C LEU A 45 20.38 -0.76 -7.80
N GLU A 46 20.73 -1.02 -9.06
CA GLU A 46 21.56 -0.14 -9.87
C GLU A 46 20.93 1.26 -10.02
N LYS A 47 19.61 1.32 -10.22
CA LYS A 47 18.88 2.60 -10.23
C LYS A 47 18.86 3.32 -8.89
N ALA A 48 19.00 2.58 -7.78
CA ALA A 48 19.04 3.16 -6.45
C ALA A 48 20.33 3.94 -6.16
N GLU A 49 21.41 3.68 -6.86
CA GLU A 49 22.68 4.42 -6.72
C GLU A 49 22.57 5.86 -7.20
N PHE A 50 21.66 6.15 -8.14
CA PHE A 50 21.48 7.49 -8.69
C PHE A 50 20.60 8.35 -7.76
N ALA A 51 20.96 9.63 -7.63
CA ALA A 51 20.17 10.60 -6.86
C ALA A 51 18.72 10.72 -7.40
N PRO A 52 17.76 11.08 -6.55
CA PRO A 52 16.40 11.37 -6.97
C PRO A 52 16.37 12.59 -7.92
N ILE A 53 15.38 12.63 -8.81
CA ILE A 53 15.27 13.70 -9.82
C ILE A 53 14.29 14.78 -9.37
N TYR A 54 13.15 14.41 -8.84
CA TYR A 54 12.07 15.34 -8.48
C TYR A 54 11.80 15.40 -6.98
N LEU A 55 12.08 14.31 -6.26
CA LEU A 55 11.78 14.19 -4.84
C LEU A 55 13.06 14.32 -4.01
N LYS A 56 12.91 14.48 -2.71
CA LYS A 56 14.04 14.52 -1.78
C LYS A 56 14.69 13.13 -1.58
N THR A 57 13.87 12.10 -1.65
CA THR A 57 14.28 10.71 -1.35
C THR A 57 13.64 9.78 -2.36
N LYS A 58 14.43 8.86 -2.91
CA LYS A 58 13.93 7.72 -3.67
C LYS A 58 13.32 6.69 -2.74
N VAL A 59 12.14 6.21 -3.08
CA VAL A 59 11.42 5.19 -2.29
C VAL A 59 11.20 3.96 -3.14
N TYR A 60 11.65 2.83 -2.65
CA TYR A 60 11.40 1.52 -3.28
C TYR A 60 10.46 0.73 -2.39
N ILE A 61 9.27 0.43 -2.91
CA ILE A 61 8.25 -0.39 -2.25
C ILE A 61 8.29 -1.77 -2.88
N ILE A 62 8.62 -2.78 -2.09
CA ILE A 62 8.67 -4.18 -2.52
C ILE A 62 7.52 -4.89 -1.80
N ASP A 63 6.43 -5.10 -2.55
CA ASP A 63 5.27 -5.84 -2.04
C ASP A 63 5.51 -7.34 -2.13
N GLU A 64 4.89 -8.09 -1.22
CA GLU A 64 5.07 -9.54 -1.02
C GLU A 64 6.55 -9.95 -1.00
N ALA A 65 7.37 -9.19 -0.27
CA ALA A 65 8.83 -9.34 -0.25
C ALA A 65 9.32 -10.76 0.12
N HIS A 66 8.49 -11.58 0.78
CA HIS A 66 8.78 -12.97 1.06
C HIS A 66 8.87 -13.86 -0.20
N MET A 67 8.30 -13.40 -1.33
CA MET A 67 8.37 -14.09 -2.63
C MET A 67 9.71 -13.90 -3.36
N LEU A 68 10.58 -13.01 -2.87
CA LEU A 68 11.91 -12.81 -3.47
C LEU A 68 12.74 -14.10 -3.44
N SER A 69 13.40 -14.40 -4.55
CA SER A 69 14.34 -15.52 -4.62
C SER A 69 15.52 -15.31 -3.65
N LYS A 70 16.18 -16.40 -3.25
CA LYS A 70 17.39 -16.33 -2.40
C LYS A 70 18.47 -15.42 -2.97
N SER A 71 18.64 -15.45 -4.29
CA SER A 71 19.62 -14.61 -5.00
C SER A 71 19.23 -13.13 -5.04
N ALA A 72 17.93 -12.82 -5.15
CA ALA A 72 17.41 -11.45 -5.06
C ALA A 72 17.57 -10.90 -3.63
N ASN A 73 17.22 -11.70 -2.61
CA ASN A 73 17.46 -11.37 -1.21
C ASN A 73 18.95 -11.06 -0.92
N ASN A 74 19.87 -11.87 -1.45
CA ASN A 74 21.30 -11.64 -1.28
C ASN A 74 21.81 -10.37 -2.00
N ALA A 75 21.21 -10.02 -3.14
CA ALA A 75 21.52 -8.75 -3.81
C ALA A 75 21.04 -7.56 -2.98
N LEU A 76 19.82 -7.61 -2.46
CA LEU A 76 19.23 -6.58 -1.61
C LEU A 76 20.02 -6.37 -0.31
N LEU A 77 20.53 -7.46 0.30
CA LEU A 77 21.29 -7.38 1.54
C LEU A 77 22.50 -6.45 1.46
N LYS A 78 23.24 -6.47 0.34
CA LYS A 78 24.40 -5.60 0.15
C LYS A 78 24.03 -4.12 0.25
N THR A 79 22.90 -3.74 -0.36
CA THR A 79 22.43 -2.35 -0.33
C THR A 79 21.82 -1.99 1.03
N LEU A 80 21.20 -2.94 1.74
CA LEU A 80 20.68 -2.71 3.09
C LEU A 80 21.80 -2.59 4.16
N GLU A 81 22.99 -3.11 3.89
CA GLU A 81 24.16 -2.93 4.77
C GLU A 81 24.72 -1.51 4.68
N GLU A 82 24.81 -0.96 3.48
CA GLU A 82 25.30 0.39 3.21
C GLU A 82 24.34 1.12 2.26
N PRO A 83 23.14 1.50 2.75
CA PRO A 83 22.13 2.13 1.91
C PRO A 83 22.57 3.55 1.51
N PRO A 84 22.36 3.97 0.26
CA PRO A 84 22.55 5.36 -0.12
C PRO A 84 21.67 6.28 0.72
N ALA A 85 22.20 7.41 1.18
CA ALA A 85 21.52 8.33 2.10
C ALA A 85 20.20 8.90 1.56
N HIS A 86 20.02 8.85 0.25
CA HIS A 86 18.83 9.35 -0.46
C HIS A 86 17.81 8.24 -0.78
N VAL A 87 18.00 7.01 -0.28
CA VAL A 87 17.14 5.85 -0.60
C VAL A 87 16.45 5.32 0.64
N VAL A 88 15.17 4.97 0.49
CA VAL A 88 14.38 4.26 1.50
C VAL A 88 13.76 3.03 0.85
N PHE A 89 13.97 1.86 1.47
CA PHE A 89 13.30 0.62 1.11
C PHE A 89 12.13 0.36 2.06
N ILE A 90 10.97 0.02 1.51
CA ILE A 90 9.78 -0.42 2.22
C ILE A 90 9.49 -1.84 1.77
N LEU A 91 9.64 -2.80 2.66
CA LEU A 91 9.35 -4.20 2.40
C LEU A 91 7.99 -4.54 3.03
N ALA A 92 6.98 -4.78 2.20
CA ALA A 92 5.68 -5.24 2.65
C ALA A 92 5.59 -6.77 2.53
N THR A 93 5.03 -7.43 3.51
CA THR A 93 4.86 -8.89 3.51
C THR A 93 3.74 -9.34 4.42
N THR A 94 3.01 -10.34 4.00
CA THR A 94 2.04 -11.09 4.82
C THR A 94 2.73 -12.16 5.68
N GLU A 95 3.96 -12.57 5.31
CA GLU A 95 4.72 -13.65 5.94
C GLU A 95 6.12 -13.18 6.40
N PRO A 96 6.22 -12.36 7.45
CA PRO A 96 7.52 -11.85 7.91
C PRO A 96 8.49 -12.95 8.33
N GLN A 97 7.98 -14.11 8.79
CA GLN A 97 8.80 -15.28 9.16
C GLN A 97 9.48 -15.95 7.96
N ALA A 98 9.01 -15.74 6.73
CA ALA A 98 9.61 -16.27 5.50
C ALA A 98 10.79 -15.42 5.00
N LEU A 99 10.91 -14.16 5.48
CA LEU A 99 12.04 -13.31 5.17
C LEU A 99 13.30 -13.76 5.93
N PRO A 100 14.49 -13.73 5.31
CA PRO A 100 15.75 -14.02 5.98
C PRO A 100 15.98 -13.12 7.21
N ALA A 101 16.43 -13.71 8.32
CA ALA A 101 16.75 -12.98 9.54
C ALA A 101 17.78 -11.84 9.32
N THR A 102 18.65 -12.03 8.33
CA THR A 102 19.65 -11.03 7.90
C THR A 102 19.00 -9.77 7.30
N ILE A 103 17.88 -9.87 6.62
CA ILE A 103 17.08 -8.71 6.15
C ILE A 103 16.35 -8.09 7.33
N LEU A 104 15.63 -8.90 8.12
CA LEU A 104 14.84 -8.42 9.25
C LEU A 104 15.68 -7.65 10.28
N SER A 105 16.94 -8.06 10.51
CA SER A 105 17.85 -7.38 11.44
C SER A 105 18.31 -5.99 10.97
N ARG A 106 18.11 -5.64 9.70
CA ARG A 106 18.48 -4.36 9.09
C ARG A 106 17.29 -3.47 8.79
N CYS A 107 16.09 -3.94 9.10
CA CYS A 107 14.84 -3.22 8.86
C CYS A 107 14.18 -2.85 10.19
N GLN A 108 13.58 -1.67 10.24
CA GLN A 108 12.63 -1.35 11.29
C GLN A 108 11.31 -2.04 10.96
N ARG A 109 10.77 -2.82 11.91
CA ARG A 109 9.54 -3.58 11.72
C ARG A 109 8.34 -2.81 12.23
N PHE A 110 7.25 -2.80 11.44
CA PHE A 110 5.94 -2.27 11.77
C PHE A 110 4.89 -3.34 11.54
N ASP A 111 4.22 -3.78 12.60
CA ASP A 111 3.18 -4.80 12.52
C ASP A 111 1.80 -4.13 12.38
N PHE A 112 1.15 -4.34 11.24
CA PHE A 112 -0.22 -3.89 10.99
C PHE A 112 -1.22 -4.96 11.44
N ARG A 113 -2.26 -4.52 12.15
CA ARG A 113 -3.34 -5.39 12.63
C ARG A 113 -4.56 -5.28 11.73
N ARG A 114 -5.39 -6.31 11.73
CA ARG A 114 -6.72 -6.26 11.12
C ARG A 114 -7.54 -5.11 11.70
N LEU A 115 -8.31 -4.45 10.85
CA LEU A 115 -9.19 -3.36 11.26
C LEU A 115 -10.40 -3.91 12.03
N SER A 116 -10.86 -3.16 13.03
CA SER A 116 -12.12 -3.48 13.70
C SER A 116 -13.31 -3.25 12.76
N VAL A 117 -14.41 -3.98 12.97
CA VAL A 117 -15.67 -3.82 12.20
C VAL A 117 -16.13 -2.36 12.19
N HIS A 118 -16.03 -1.68 13.33
CA HIS A 118 -16.39 -0.26 13.43
C HIS A 118 -15.50 0.63 12.56
N ASN A 119 -14.18 0.40 12.57
CA ASN A 119 -13.26 1.19 11.74
C ASN A 119 -13.46 0.91 10.25
N LEU A 120 -13.72 -0.35 9.88
CA LEU A 120 -14.07 -0.71 8.51
C LEU A 120 -15.34 0.02 8.07
N ALA A 121 -16.42 -0.07 8.83
CA ALA A 121 -17.68 0.60 8.52
C ALA A 121 -17.50 2.12 8.39
N ALA A 122 -16.82 2.75 9.35
CA ALA A 122 -16.59 4.20 9.32
C ALA A 122 -15.79 4.65 8.09
N ASN A 123 -14.71 3.94 7.75
CA ASN A 123 -13.89 4.27 6.60
C ASN A 123 -14.61 3.98 5.28
N THR A 124 -15.31 2.85 5.16
CA THR A 124 -16.10 2.51 3.97
C THR A 124 -17.18 3.56 3.74
N ARG A 125 -17.91 3.98 4.76
CA ARG A 125 -18.88 5.07 4.66
C ARG A 125 -18.25 6.36 4.12
N ARG A 126 -17.09 6.73 4.64
CA ARG A 126 -16.38 7.93 4.19
C ARG A 126 -16.03 7.86 2.70
N VAL A 127 -15.53 6.70 2.24
CA VAL A 127 -15.20 6.47 0.83
C VAL A 127 -16.44 6.52 -0.05
N LEU A 128 -17.53 5.84 0.34
CA LEU A 128 -18.78 5.81 -0.41
C LEU A 128 -19.40 7.20 -0.55
N ARG A 129 -19.42 7.99 0.53
CA ARG A 129 -19.91 9.38 0.48
C ARG A 129 -19.07 10.24 -0.46
N SER A 130 -17.75 10.07 -0.50
CA SER A 130 -16.90 10.79 -1.45
C SER A 130 -17.16 10.38 -2.91
N ALA A 131 -17.68 9.18 -3.15
CA ALA A 131 -18.12 8.68 -4.45
C ALA A 131 -19.61 8.99 -4.75
N GLY A 132 -20.30 9.70 -3.85
CA GLY A 132 -21.72 10.07 -4.04
C GLY A 132 -22.71 8.94 -3.74
N ALA A 133 -22.26 7.87 -3.08
CA ALA A 133 -23.09 6.72 -2.71
C ALA A 133 -23.42 6.73 -1.21
N GLU A 134 -24.60 6.28 -0.85
CA GLU A 134 -25.03 6.06 0.54
C GLU A 134 -25.47 4.61 0.75
N ILE A 135 -25.11 4.06 1.89
CA ILE A 135 -25.50 2.72 2.34
C ILE A 135 -26.04 2.83 3.77
N GLU A 136 -27.10 2.08 4.06
CA GLU A 136 -27.68 2.00 5.40
C GLU A 136 -26.67 1.41 6.42
N ASP A 137 -26.81 1.82 7.67
CA ASP A 137 -25.89 1.43 8.75
C ASP A 137 -25.83 -0.08 8.97
N GLU A 138 -26.97 -0.77 8.88
CA GLU A 138 -27.06 -2.21 9.06
C GLU A 138 -26.35 -2.96 7.94
N ALA A 139 -26.60 -2.57 6.69
CA ALA A 139 -25.93 -3.16 5.51
C ALA A 139 -24.42 -2.91 5.56
N LEU A 140 -23.99 -1.70 5.94
CA LEU A 140 -22.58 -1.37 6.09
C LEU A 140 -21.90 -2.21 7.18
N MET A 141 -22.58 -2.46 8.30
CA MET A 141 -22.07 -3.34 9.36
C MET A 141 -21.99 -4.81 8.90
N CYS A 142 -22.91 -5.28 8.07
CA CYS A 142 -22.85 -6.61 7.48
C CYS A 142 -21.65 -6.75 6.53
N ILE A 143 -21.43 -5.78 5.65
CA ILE A 143 -20.27 -5.70 4.76
C ILE A 143 -18.97 -5.71 5.57
N ALA A 144 -18.88 -4.88 6.60
CA ALA A 144 -17.69 -4.77 7.43
C ALA A 144 -17.37 -6.07 8.21
N ARG A 145 -18.40 -6.83 8.61
CA ARG A 145 -18.21 -8.16 9.22
C ARG A 145 -17.71 -9.18 8.20
N ALA A 146 -18.29 -9.17 6.99
CA ALA A 146 -17.91 -10.10 5.93
C ALA A 146 -16.45 -9.89 5.46
N ALA A 147 -15.93 -8.66 5.56
CA ALA A 147 -14.58 -8.29 5.16
C ALA A 147 -13.47 -8.77 6.12
N ASP A 148 -13.81 -9.34 7.29
CA ASP A 148 -12.88 -9.95 8.25
C ASP A 148 -11.59 -9.13 8.51
N GLY A 149 -11.73 -7.82 8.69
CA GLY A 149 -10.62 -6.92 9.01
C GLY A 149 -9.85 -6.37 7.81
N GLY A 150 -10.18 -6.76 6.58
CA GLY A 150 -9.57 -6.29 5.33
C GLY A 150 -10.28 -5.07 4.75
N MET A 151 -9.59 -3.91 4.59
CA MET A 151 -10.22 -2.72 4.00
C MET A 151 -10.48 -2.89 2.50
N ARG A 152 -9.57 -3.54 1.77
CA ARG A 152 -9.73 -3.85 0.35
C ARG A 152 -10.97 -4.71 0.13
N ASP A 153 -11.14 -5.78 0.92
CA ASP A 153 -12.28 -6.68 0.83
C ASP A 153 -13.58 -5.96 1.16
N CYS A 154 -13.57 -5.11 2.20
CA CYS A 154 -14.72 -4.32 2.58
C CYS A 154 -15.20 -3.40 1.44
N LEU A 155 -14.27 -2.71 0.79
CA LEU A 155 -14.58 -1.85 -0.36
C LEU A 155 -15.05 -2.66 -1.58
N SER A 156 -14.42 -3.81 -1.85
CA SER A 156 -14.82 -4.69 -2.96
C SER A 156 -16.24 -5.24 -2.77
N ILE A 157 -16.59 -5.67 -1.55
CA ILE A 157 -17.95 -6.13 -1.24
C ILE A 157 -18.94 -4.97 -1.37
N ALA A 158 -18.59 -3.77 -0.87
CA ALA A 158 -19.45 -2.61 -0.98
C ALA A 158 -19.72 -2.21 -2.45
N ASP A 159 -18.69 -2.23 -3.28
CA ASP A 159 -18.80 -1.95 -4.73
C ASP A 159 -19.69 -2.97 -5.44
N GLN A 160 -19.55 -4.26 -5.13
CA GLN A 160 -20.43 -5.31 -5.63
C GLN A 160 -21.88 -5.06 -5.23
N CYS A 161 -22.14 -4.74 -3.95
CA CYS A 161 -23.49 -4.43 -3.49
C CYS A 161 -24.10 -3.25 -4.24
N LEU A 162 -23.34 -2.18 -4.45
CA LEU A 162 -23.78 -1.01 -5.20
C LEU A 162 -24.10 -1.35 -6.66
N SER A 163 -23.26 -2.17 -7.30
CA SER A 163 -23.46 -2.60 -8.69
C SER A 163 -24.76 -3.39 -8.84
N PHE A 164 -25.08 -4.29 -7.92
CA PHE A 164 -26.34 -5.04 -7.94
C PHE A 164 -27.58 -4.14 -7.74
N CYS A 165 -27.44 -3.05 -7.02
CA CYS A 165 -28.55 -2.12 -6.78
C CYS A 165 -28.70 -1.07 -7.89
N GLY A 166 -27.62 -0.74 -8.60
CA GLY A 166 -27.64 0.19 -9.74
C GLY A 166 -28.31 -0.35 -11.00
N ASP A 167 -28.36 -1.67 -11.18
CA ASP A 167 -29.04 -2.33 -12.31
C ASP A 167 -30.55 -2.47 -12.12
N ALA A 168 -31.08 -2.19 -10.94
CA ALA A 168 -32.52 -2.19 -10.68
C ALA A 168 -33.05 -0.76 -10.72
N ASP A 169 -33.67 -0.41 -11.85
CA ASP A 169 -34.36 0.83 -12.19
C ASP A 169 -34.40 1.97 -11.17
N SER A 170 -34.06 3.14 -11.67
CA SER A 170 -34.09 4.48 -11.11
C SER A 170 -35.38 4.86 -10.38
N THR A 171 -35.74 4.18 -9.31
CA THR A 171 -36.75 4.62 -8.35
C THR A 171 -36.53 3.93 -7.00
N GLU A 172 -36.09 4.74 -6.02
CA GLU A 172 -36.08 4.38 -4.59
C GLU A 172 -35.57 2.98 -4.20
N GLN A 173 -34.28 2.75 -4.24
CA GLN A 173 -33.73 1.55 -3.58
C GLN A 173 -32.79 1.94 -2.44
N LYS A 174 -33.37 2.00 -1.27
CA LYS A 174 -32.67 1.82 -0.01
C LYS A 174 -32.24 0.36 0.08
N LEU A 175 -30.94 0.11 0.21
CA LEU A 175 -30.45 -1.22 0.58
C LEU A 175 -30.97 -1.56 1.99
N ILE A 176 -31.80 -2.58 2.06
CA ILE A 176 -32.32 -3.15 3.30
C ILE A 176 -31.26 -4.03 3.95
#